data_7da9efdef064cfe6603fccc30d006a8c
#
_entry.id   7da9efdef064cfe6603fccc30d006a8c
#
_cell.length_a   1.000
_cell.length_b   1.000
_cell.length_c   1.000
_cell.angle_alpha   90.00
_cell.angle_beta   90.00
_cell.angle_gamma   90.00
#
_symmetry.space_group_name_H-M   'P 1'
#
loop_
_entity.id
_entity.type
_entity.pdbx_description
1 polymer ?
#
loop_
_entity_poly.entity_id
_entity_poly.type
_entity_poly.pdbx_seq_one_letter_code
_entity_poly.pdbx_strand_id
1 'polypeptide(L)'
;MDNPTFPKHENGTIILGAGMTGLAAGWASGLPVYEAQQSPGGICSSYYMRPGSQERLPQSPENGEVYRFEIGGGHWIFGGDPAILRFIGKLAPAKTYQRISSVYFPHQQLYVPYPLQNHLGYLSKEVRTKALIEMLTGSKGQFRTMQEWLVESFGQTLTGKFFGPFHESYTAGLWKQIAPQDPYKSPIDAALVIRGASEATPPIGYNTYYVYPRQGLNALARAMAQGCDVHYGKRVTRVDFQGKEVHFEDGSRARYTSLISTLPLNRMIEMTGLRLEEAPDPYTSVLVLNIGATRGVKCPNDHWIYLPGSRAGFHRVGFYSNVDVSFLPSSSRAWNNRVSIYIERAYVGGQVPSDQEVQEYSAATVKELQEWKFIEKAEVVDPTWIDVAYTWSWPGSRWRSAALRVLEAHDVQMVGRYARWVFQGIADSIRDGLYVGASNRLSRSC
;
A
#
# COMPACT_ATOMS: atom_id res chain seq x y z
N MET A 1 -5.41 8.11 37.55
CA MET A 1 -6.25 7.13 36.89
C MET A 1 -5.37 5.91 36.70
N ASP A 2 -5.68 4.85 37.45
CA ASP A 2 -4.86 3.66 37.51
C ASP A 2 -4.85 2.97 36.13
N ASN A 3 -3.66 2.65 35.64
CA ASN A 3 -3.47 1.83 34.45
C ASN A 3 -4.17 0.48 34.69
N PRO A 4 -5.05 0.00 33.80
CA PRO A 4 -5.64 -1.32 33.97
C PRO A 4 -4.51 -2.33 33.95
N THR A 5 -4.32 -3.03 35.06
CA THR A 5 -3.41 -4.19 35.16
C THR A 5 -4.04 -5.31 34.35
N PHE A 6 -3.51 -5.54 33.14
CA PHE A 6 -3.90 -6.72 32.33
C PHE A 6 -3.39 -8.00 33.00
N PRO A 7 -4.18 -9.06 33.07
CA PRO A 7 -3.74 -10.31 33.65
C PRO A 7 -2.55 -10.88 32.89
N LYS A 8 -1.53 -11.40 33.60
CA LYS A 8 -0.40 -12.12 33.00
C LYS A 8 -0.94 -13.32 32.22
N HIS A 9 -0.92 -13.21 30.88
CA HIS A 9 -1.29 -14.30 29.99
C HIS A 9 -0.16 -15.31 29.89
N GLU A 10 0.01 -16.14 30.94
CA GLU A 10 0.83 -17.34 30.83
C GLU A 10 0.07 -18.37 29.97
N ASN A 11 0.62 -18.72 28.81
CA ASN A 11 0.12 -19.75 27.88
C ASN A 11 -1.21 -19.45 27.17
N GLY A 12 -1.33 -18.35 26.46
CA GLY A 12 -2.52 -18.00 25.66
C GLY A 12 -2.23 -17.79 24.17
N THR A 13 -3.26 -17.37 23.45
CA THR A 13 -3.11 -16.85 22.07
C THR A 13 -2.41 -15.49 22.12
N ILE A 14 -1.45 -15.25 21.22
CA ILE A 14 -0.80 -13.95 21.06
C ILE A 14 -0.88 -13.48 19.60
N ILE A 15 -0.74 -12.17 19.39
CA ILE A 15 -0.82 -11.54 18.07
C ILE A 15 0.56 -10.99 17.69
N LEU A 16 1.00 -11.26 16.45
CA LEU A 16 2.25 -10.74 15.90
C LEU A 16 1.97 -9.66 14.85
N GLY A 17 2.52 -8.46 15.11
CA GLY A 17 2.40 -7.25 14.29
C GLY A 17 1.24 -6.33 14.72
N ALA A 18 1.53 -5.05 14.96
CA ALA A 18 0.55 -3.99 15.27
C ALA A 18 0.25 -3.10 14.05
N GLY A 19 0.19 -3.69 12.84
CA GLY A 19 -0.45 -3.09 11.69
C GLY A 19 -1.97 -3.04 11.87
N MET A 20 -2.72 -2.47 10.91
CA MET A 20 -4.18 -2.30 11.02
C MET A 20 -4.93 -3.60 11.33
N THR A 21 -4.48 -4.73 10.77
CA THR A 21 -5.09 -6.05 11.04
C THR A 21 -4.84 -6.52 12.46
N GLY A 22 -3.59 -6.45 12.93
CA GLY A 22 -3.23 -6.92 14.28
C GLY A 22 -3.83 -6.04 15.38
N LEU A 23 -3.87 -4.73 15.18
CA LEU A 23 -4.57 -3.81 16.09
C LEU A 23 -6.06 -4.11 16.16
N ALA A 24 -6.71 -4.40 15.02
CA ALA A 24 -8.12 -4.76 14.99
C ALA A 24 -8.39 -6.10 15.71
N ALA A 25 -7.49 -7.08 15.55
CA ALA A 25 -7.57 -8.33 16.26
C ALA A 25 -7.36 -8.15 17.77
N GLY A 26 -6.37 -7.37 18.19
CA GLY A 26 -6.13 -7.02 19.59
C GLY A 26 -7.30 -6.27 20.23
N TRP A 27 -7.86 -5.29 19.53
CA TRP A 27 -9.04 -4.53 19.95
C TRP A 27 -10.24 -5.44 20.23
N ALA A 28 -10.53 -6.39 19.34
CA ALA A 28 -11.69 -7.26 19.47
C ALA A 28 -11.50 -8.38 20.51
N SER A 29 -10.27 -8.84 20.72
CA SER A 29 -9.96 -10.00 21.57
C SER A 29 -9.41 -9.65 22.96
N GLY A 30 -8.77 -8.50 23.13
CA GLY A 30 -7.96 -8.18 24.31
C GLY A 30 -6.66 -8.98 24.42
N LEU A 31 -6.24 -9.66 23.35
CA LEU A 31 -5.00 -10.43 23.29
C LEU A 31 -3.77 -9.53 23.22
N PRO A 32 -2.61 -9.94 23.79
CA PRO A 32 -1.37 -9.19 23.67
C PRO A 32 -0.90 -9.17 22.23
N VAL A 33 -0.45 -7.97 21.77
CA VAL A 33 0.05 -7.69 20.43
C VAL A 33 1.54 -7.37 20.52
N TYR A 34 2.40 -8.08 19.78
CA TYR A 34 3.84 -7.83 19.74
C TYR A 34 4.23 -7.13 18.44
N GLU A 35 4.86 -5.96 18.57
CA GLU A 35 5.21 -5.07 17.45
C GLU A 35 6.71 -4.81 17.41
N ALA A 36 7.30 -4.91 16.22
CA ALA A 36 8.73 -4.70 16.00
C ALA A 36 9.16 -3.24 16.18
N GLN A 37 8.29 -2.30 15.82
CA GLN A 37 8.57 -0.86 15.88
C GLN A 37 8.20 -0.28 17.26
N GLN A 38 8.54 1.00 17.46
CA GLN A 38 8.17 1.77 18.68
C GLN A 38 6.81 2.49 18.51
N SER A 39 6.09 2.25 17.40
CA SER A 39 4.81 2.86 17.10
C SER A 39 3.88 1.91 16.35
N PRO A 40 2.55 2.03 16.52
CA PRO A 40 1.58 1.20 15.84
C PRO A 40 1.33 1.66 14.40
N GLY A 41 0.69 0.77 13.60
CA GLY A 41 0.15 1.09 12.28
C GLY A 41 0.91 0.45 11.13
N GLY A 42 2.16 0.02 11.34
CA GLY A 42 2.99 -0.53 10.28
C GLY A 42 3.13 0.47 9.12
N ILE A 43 2.90 0.03 7.87
CA ILE A 43 2.95 0.92 6.70
C ILE A 43 1.80 1.95 6.66
N CYS A 44 0.73 1.74 7.42
CA CYS A 44 -0.39 2.68 7.57
C CYS A 44 -0.14 3.62 8.76
N SER A 45 0.99 4.33 8.73
CA SER A 45 1.39 5.29 9.74
C SER A 45 1.93 6.55 9.09
N SER A 46 1.70 7.69 9.77
CA SER A 46 2.16 9.01 9.32
C SER A 46 3.30 9.51 10.19
N TYR A 47 4.14 10.36 9.63
CA TYR A 47 5.19 11.09 10.34
C TYR A 47 5.29 12.51 9.79
N TYR A 48 6.12 13.35 10.46
CA TYR A 48 6.22 14.76 10.14
C TYR A 48 7.68 15.18 10.00
N MET A 49 7.95 16.14 9.09
CA MET A 49 9.29 16.69 8.89
C MET A 49 9.22 18.21 8.70
N ARG A 50 10.13 18.94 9.32
CA ARG A 50 10.26 20.38 9.09
C ARG A 50 10.90 20.65 7.72
N PRO A 51 10.52 21.73 7.02
CA PRO A 51 11.26 22.17 5.84
C PRO A 51 12.77 22.29 6.15
N GLY A 52 13.62 21.69 5.30
CA GLY A 52 15.08 21.68 5.45
C GLY A 52 15.64 20.72 6.50
N SER A 53 14.79 19.94 7.22
CA SER A 53 15.23 18.97 8.21
C SER A 53 15.33 17.55 7.63
N GLN A 54 16.21 16.75 8.23
CA GLN A 54 16.32 15.29 7.99
C GLN A 54 15.64 14.48 9.11
N GLU A 55 15.13 15.15 10.15
CA GLU A 55 14.55 14.49 11.30
C GLU A 55 13.07 14.15 11.08
N ARG A 56 12.72 12.88 11.28
CA ARG A 56 11.33 12.42 11.34
C ARG A 56 10.75 12.64 12.74
N LEU A 57 9.69 13.41 12.82
CA LEU A 57 8.94 13.64 14.05
C LEU A 57 7.73 12.70 14.12
N PRO A 58 7.48 12.04 15.26
CA PRO A 58 6.33 11.15 15.42
C PRO A 58 5.00 11.91 15.53
N GLN A 59 5.04 13.21 15.80
CA GLN A 59 3.87 14.09 15.99
C GLN A 59 4.14 15.46 15.37
N SER A 60 3.06 16.14 14.94
CA SER A 60 3.15 17.52 14.52
C SER A 60 3.53 18.41 15.72
N PRO A 61 4.50 19.32 15.59
CA PRO A 61 4.75 20.35 16.59
C PRO A 61 3.56 21.33 16.69
N GLU A 62 3.46 22.07 17.81
CA GLU A 62 2.33 22.96 18.07
C GLU A 62 2.12 24.02 16.97
N ASN A 63 3.21 24.58 16.41
CA ASN A 63 3.13 25.56 15.33
C ASN A 63 2.69 24.99 14.00
N GLY A 64 2.68 23.67 13.83
CA GLY A 64 2.28 22.99 12.61
C GLY A 64 3.18 23.22 11.38
N GLU A 65 4.39 23.81 11.57
CA GLU A 65 5.35 24.09 10.48
C GLU A 65 6.10 22.83 10.05
N VAL A 66 5.36 21.87 9.53
CA VAL A 66 5.85 20.57 9.08
C VAL A 66 5.08 20.05 7.85
N TYR A 67 5.75 19.31 7.02
CA TYR A 67 5.12 18.38 6.10
C TYR A 67 4.65 17.16 6.86
N ARG A 68 3.47 16.63 6.53
CA ARG A 68 3.04 15.29 6.93
C ARG A 68 3.27 14.33 5.77
N PHE A 69 3.79 13.17 6.06
CA PHE A 69 4.01 12.09 5.11
C PHE A 69 3.43 10.78 5.64
N GLU A 70 3.09 9.87 4.73
CA GLU A 70 2.74 8.48 5.06
C GLU A 70 3.95 7.59 4.82
N ILE A 71 4.20 6.63 5.73
CA ILE A 71 5.33 5.70 5.63
C ILE A 71 5.24 4.86 4.35
N GLY A 72 4.06 4.33 4.07
CA GLY A 72 3.81 3.47 2.91
C GLY A 72 3.47 4.21 1.61
N GLY A 73 3.59 5.54 1.54
CA GLY A 73 3.11 6.32 0.39
C GLY A 73 1.59 6.50 0.41
N GLY A 74 0.96 6.51 -0.75
CA GLY A 74 -0.46 6.81 -0.90
C GLY A 74 -1.39 5.70 -0.40
N HIS A 75 -1.56 5.59 0.90
CA HIS A 75 -2.46 4.63 1.54
C HIS A 75 -3.80 5.29 1.88
N TRP A 76 -4.75 5.20 0.97
CA TRP A 76 -6.11 5.69 1.11
C TRP A 76 -7.07 4.55 1.47
N ILE A 77 -8.12 4.83 2.24
CA ILE A 77 -9.11 3.82 2.65
C ILE A 77 -10.20 3.75 1.58
N PHE A 78 -10.02 2.82 0.63
CA PHE A 78 -10.98 2.56 -0.43
C PHE A 78 -12.00 1.50 -0.01
N GLY A 79 -13.24 1.66 -0.51
CA GLY A 79 -14.31 0.68 -0.28
C GLY A 79 -14.59 0.45 1.19
N GLY A 80 -14.99 -0.77 1.50
CA GLY A 80 -15.21 -1.24 2.86
C GLY A 80 -16.69 -1.37 3.25
N ASP A 81 -16.94 -2.28 4.17
CA ASP A 81 -18.23 -2.44 4.80
C ASP A 81 -18.63 -1.15 5.54
N PRO A 82 -19.88 -0.65 5.40
CA PRO A 82 -20.36 0.52 6.14
C PRO A 82 -20.16 0.46 7.65
N ALA A 83 -20.22 -0.74 8.26
CA ALA A 83 -19.94 -0.90 9.69
C ALA A 83 -18.47 -0.65 10.03
N ILE A 84 -17.54 -1.11 9.17
CA ILE A 84 -16.12 -0.87 9.32
C ILE A 84 -15.79 0.60 9.11
N LEU A 85 -16.38 1.25 8.11
CA LEU A 85 -16.19 2.70 7.90
C LEU A 85 -16.71 3.52 9.08
N ARG A 86 -17.85 3.14 9.70
CA ARG A 86 -18.35 3.76 10.94
C ARG A 86 -17.41 3.53 12.11
N PHE A 87 -16.85 2.32 12.26
CA PHE A 87 -15.85 2.02 13.29
C PHE A 87 -14.61 2.92 13.13
N ILE A 88 -14.05 3.03 11.91
CA ILE A 88 -12.93 3.92 11.60
C ILE A 88 -13.26 5.36 11.95
N GLY A 89 -14.43 5.86 11.52
CA GLY A 89 -14.85 7.25 11.75
C GLY A 89 -15.10 7.60 13.23
N LYS A 90 -15.46 6.60 14.07
CA LYS A 90 -15.57 6.77 15.53
C LYS A 90 -14.21 6.90 16.21
N LEU A 91 -13.20 6.18 15.72
CA LEU A 91 -11.84 6.21 16.26
C LEU A 91 -11.04 7.41 15.76
N ALA A 92 -11.18 7.76 14.50
CA ALA A 92 -10.48 8.89 13.88
C ALA A 92 -11.44 9.62 12.93
N PRO A 93 -11.81 10.90 13.23
CA PRO A 93 -12.64 11.68 12.33
C PRO A 93 -12.04 11.72 10.93
N ALA A 94 -12.81 11.28 9.94
CA ALA A 94 -12.36 11.12 8.58
C ALA A 94 -13.20 11.97 7.60
N LYS A 95 -12.63 12.21 6.41
CA LYS A 95 -13.28 12.92 5.29
C LYS A 95 -13.30 12.01 4.08
N THR A 96 -14.37 12.11 3.29
CA THR A 96 -14.50 11.39 2.02
C THR A 96 -14.00 12.28 0.89
N TYR A 97 -13.26 11.68 -0.04
CA TYR A 97 -12.71 12.34 -1.21
C TYR A 97 -13.12 11.58 -2.47
N GLN A 98 -13.41 12.33 -3.52
CA GLN A 98 -13.55 11.76 -4.85
C GLN A 98 -12.17 11.71 -5.51
N ARG A 99 -11.81 10.58 -6.09
CA ARG A 99 -10.54 10.40 -6.77
C ARG A 99 -10.39 11.35 -7.95
N ILE A 100 -9.26 12.05 -8.01
CA ILE A 100 -8.77 12.78 -9.18
C ILE A 100 -7.42 12.15 -9.54
N SER A 101 -7.37 11.41 -10.64
CA SER A 101 -6.12 10.72 -11.05
C SER A 101 -6.08 10.58 -12.56
N SER A 102 -4.86 10.61 -13.11
CA SER A 102 -4.59 10.54 -14.54
C SER A 102 -3.42 9.61 -14.86
N VAL A 103 -3.35 9.18 -16.12
CA VAL A 103 -2.11 8.70 -16.74
C VAL A 103 -1.40 9.91 -17.33
N TYR A 104 -0.16 10.13 -16.98
CA TYR A 104 0.65 11.22 -17.52
C TYR A 104 1.70 10.69 -18.49
N PHE A 105 1.69 11.25 -19.70
CA PHE A 105 2.68 10.97 -20.75
C PHE A 105 3.68 12.15 -20.82
N PRO A 106 4.86 12.05 -20.20
CA PRO A 106 5.77 13.18 -20.03
C PRO A 106 6.25 13.82 -21.34
N HIS A 107 6.58 13.00 -22.36
CA HIS A 107 7.04 13.48 -23.66
C HIS A 107 6.00 14.32 -24.41
N GLN A 108 4.70 14.03 -24.19
CA GLN A 108 3.59 14.73 -24.84
C GLN A 108 2.99 15.81 -23.92
N GLN A 109 3.39 15.86 -22.64
CA GLN A 109 2.76 16.66 -21.59
C GLN A 109 1.24 16.42 -21.53
N LEU A 110 0.81 15.18 -21.80
CA LEU A 110 -0.58 14.78 -21.92
C LEU A 110 -1.05 14.08 -20.66
N TYR A 111 -2.16 14.56 -20.08
CA TYR A 111 -2.88 13.90 -19.01
C TYR A 111 -4.13 13.24 -19.57
N VAL A 112 -4.28 11.94 -19.33
CA VAL A 112 -5.48 11.17 -19.67
C VAL A 112 -6.13 10.73 -18.36
N PRO A 113 -7.39 11.08 -18.07
CA PRO A 113 -8.03 10.65 -16.84
C PRO A 113 -8.00 9.13 -16.67
N TYR A 114 -7.82 8.67 -15.42
CA TYR A 114 -7.82 7.23 -15.11
C TYR A 114 -9.26 6.75 -14.81
N PRO A 115 -9.67 5.57 -15.29
CA PRO A 115 -8.89 4.58 -16.03
C PRO A 115 -8.77 4.93 -17.53
N LEU A 116 -7.55 4.80 -18.07
CA LEU A 116 -7.19 5.25 -19.42
C LEU A 116 -8.09 4.67 -20.51
N GLN A 117 -8.48 3.39 -20.40
CA GLN A 117 -9.33 2.72 -21.38
C GLN A 117 -10.72 3.35 -21.53
N ASN A 118 -11.19 4.09 -20.55
CA ASN A 118 -12.46 4.80 -20.59
C ASN A 118 -12.34 6.25 -21.03
N HIS A 119 -11.16 6.67 -21.46
CA HIS A 119 -10.85 8.06 -21.83
C HIS A 119 -10.04 8.14 -23.11
N LEU A 120 -10.29 7.21 -24.07
CA LEU A 120 -9.54 7.12 -25.33
C LEU A 120 -9.65 8.38 -26.17
N GLY A 121 -10.68 9.21 -25.98
CA GLY A 121 -10.90 10.48 -26.67
C GLY A 121 -9.77 11.50 -26.50
N TYR A 122 -8.96 11.38 -25.43
CA TYR A 122 -7.77 12.20 -25.18
C TYR A 122 -6.56 11.78 -26.04
N LEU A 123 -6.58 10.59 -26.64
CA LEU A 123 -5.50 10.09 -27.49
C LEU A 123 -5.71 10.52 -28.95
N SER A 124 -4.66 10.43 -29.78
CA SER A 124 -4.79 10.73 -31.19
C SER A 124 -5.83 9.83 -31.87
N LYS A 125 -6.46 10.32 -32.93
CA LYS A 125 -7.50 9.58 -33.67
C LYS A 125 -7.04 8.19 -34.11
N GLU A 126 -5.80 8.09 -34.57
CA GLU A 126 -5.19 6.81 -34.99
C GLU A 126 -5.10 5.82 -33.83
N VAL A 127 -4.48 6.26 -32.71
CA VAL A 127 -4.30 5.43 -31.49
C VAL A 127 -5.64 5.00 -30.92
N ARG A 128 -6.58 5.95 -30.81
CA ARG A 128 -7.93 5.71 -30.30
C ARG A 128 -8.68 4.68 -31.10
N THR A 129 -8.69 4.83 -32.45
CA THR A 129 -9.40 3.90 -33.34
C THR A 129 -8.80 2.50 -33.27
N LYS A 130 -7.47 2.39 -33.31
CA LYS A 130 -6.78 1.09 -33.23
C LYS A 130 -7.02 0.42 -31.88
N ALA A 131 -6.86 1.14 -30.77
CA ALA A 131 -7.12 0.62 -29.42
C ALA A 131 -8.58 0.14 -29.26
N LEU A 132 -9.55 0.92 -29.78
CA LEU A 132 -10.95 0.56 -29.69
C LEU A 132 -11.25 -0.76 -30.46
N ILE A 133 -10.73 -0.91 -31.68
CA ILE A 133 -10.87 -2.13 -32.47
C ILE A 133 -10.26 -3.31 -31.72
N GLU A 134 -9.01 -3.18 -31.26
CA GLU A 134 -8.29 -4.25 -30.54
C GLU A 134 -9.04 -4.71 -29.28
N MET A 135 -9.57 -3.78 -28.49
CA MET A 135 -10.32 -4.11 -27.28
C MET A 135 -11.68 -4.76 -27.54
N LEU A 136 -12.36 -4.40 -28.63
CA LEU A 136 -13.66 -4.98 -29.00
C LEU A 136 -13.53 -6.35 -29.69
N THR A 137 -12.40 -6.63 -30.31
CA THR A 137 -12.12 -7.89 -31.02
C THR A 137 -11.25 -8.86 -30.24
N GLY A 138 -10.77 -8.46 -29.05
CA GLY A 138 -9.91 -9.28 -28.19
C GLY A 138 -10.57 -10.57 -27.74
N SER A 139 -9.76 -11.59 -27.49
CA SER A 139 -10.23 -12.91 -27.06
C SER A 139 -10.59 -12.93 -25.57
N LYS A 140 -11.58 -13.78 -25.20
CA LYS A 140 -11.96 -14.01 -23.80
C LYS A 140 -11.38 -15.37 -23.34
N GLY A 141 -10.06 -15.53 -23.43
CA GLY A 141 -9.38 -16.78 -23.07
C GLY A 141 -8.98 -16.91 -21.61
N GLN A 142 -8.37 -18.05 -21.28
CA GLN A 142 -7.61 -18.21 -20.04
C GLN A 142 -6.17 -17.76 -20.28
N PHE A 143 -5.67 -16.90 -19.42
CA PHE A 143 -4.33 -16.32 -19.53
C PHE A 143 -3.43 -16.90 -18.44
N ARG A 144 -2.21 -17.23 -18.79
CA ARG A 144 -1.22 -17.73 -17.83
C ARG A 144 -0.47 -16.59 -17.15
N THR A 145 -0.13 -15.54 -17.92
CA THR A 145 0.68 -14.42 -17.43
C THR A 145 -0.10 -13.12 -17.44
N MET A 146 0.34 -12.17 -16.62
CA MET A 146 -0.17 -10.80 -16.61
C MET A 146 0.00 -10.14 -17.99
N GLN A 147 1.12 -10.42 -18.67
CA GLN A 147 1.38 -9.90 -20.01
C GLN A 147 0.33 -10.37 -21.01
N GLU A 148 0.07 -11.67 -21.05
CA GLU A 148 -0.96 -12.25 -21.93
C GLU A 148 -2.32 -11.61 -21.66
N TRP A 149 -2.70 -11.52 -20.38
CA TRP A 149 -3.97 -10.90 -19.98
C TRP A 149 -4.08 -9.44 -20.41
N LEU A 150 -3.02 -8.63 -20.23
CA LEU A 150 -3.03 -7.21 -20.62
C LEU A 150 -3.15 -7.04 -22.15
N VAL A 151 -2.40 -7.83 -22.92
CA VAL A 151 -2.44 -7.77 -24.39
C VAL A 151 -3.82 -8.16 -24.93
N GLU A 152 -4.39 -9.24 -24.43
CA GLU A 152 -5.70 -9.71 -24.90
C GLU A 152 -6.86 -8.84 -24.41
N SER A 153 -6.72 -8.23 -23.23
CA SER A 153 -7.77 -7.39 -22.65
C SER A 153 -7.78 -5.97 -23.21
N PHE A 154 -6.59 -5.39 -23.46
CA PHE A 154 -6.45 -3.98 -23.82
C PHE A 154 -5.87 -3.75 -25.21
N GLY A 155 -5.47 -4.83 -25.91
CA GLY A 155 -4.83 -4.78 -27.20
C GLY A 155 -3.36 -4.38 -27.15
N GLN A 156 -2.66 -4.62 -28.26
CA GLN A 156 -1.23 -4.29 -28.41
C GLN A 156 -0.97 -2.78 -28.29
N THR A 157 -1.91 -1.97 -28.79
CA THR A 157 -1.75 -0.50 -28.82
C THR A 157 -1.71 0.09 -27.41
N LEU A 158 -2.68 -0.20 -26.54
CA LEU A 158 -2.70 0.35 -25.17
C LEU A 158 -1.67 -0.35 -24.29
N THR A 159 -1.45 -1.66 -24.49
CA THR A 159 -0.39 -2.38 -23.78
C THR A 159 0.97 -1.80 -24.09
N GLY A 160 1.29 -1.53 -25.35
CA GLY A 160 2.57 -0.94 -25.72
C GLY A 160 2.75 0.52 -25.25
N LYS A 161 1.67 1.31 -25.21
CA LYS A 161 1.75 2.72 -24.83
C LYS A 161 1.70 2.97 -23.32
N PHE A 162 0.95 2.16 -22.57
CA PHE A 162 0.73 2.40 -21.14
C PHE A 162 0.88 1.13 -20.30
N PHE A 163 0.05 0.10 -20.52
CA PHE A 163 -0.01 -1.00 -19.57
C PHE A 163 1.31 -1.77 -19.45
N GLY A 164 1.99 -2.04 -20.55
CA GLY A 164 3.29 -2.73 -20.55
C GLY A 164 4.37 -1.92 -19.82
N PRO A 165 4.69 -0.70 -20.27
CA PRO A 165 5.68 0.14 -19.62
C PRO A 165 5.36 0.45 -18.15
N PHE A 166 4.08 0.67 -17.80
CA PHE A 166 3.66 0.85 -16.42
C PHE A 166 3.91 -0.41 -15.59
N HIS A 167 3.50 -1.59 -16.07
CA HIS A 167 3.71 -2.85 -15.35
C HIS A 167 5.19 -3.25 -15.29
N GLU A 168 5.99 -2.91 -16.29
CA GLU A 168 7.45 -3.08 -16.23
C GLU A 168 8.03 -2.38 -15.01
N SER A 169 7.63 -1.12 -14.76
CA SER A 169 8.09 -0.35 -13.59
C SER A 169 7.37 -0.74 -12.29
N TYR A 170 6.08 -1.05 -12.34
CA TYR A 170 5.25 -1.37 -11.17
C TYR A 170 5.57 -2.74 -10.57
N THR A 171 5.93 -3.71 -11.40
CA THR A 171 6.25 -5.08 -10.98
C THR A 171 7.75 -5.39 -11.03
N ALA A 172 8.59 -4.38 -11.30
CA ALA A 172 10.03 -4.56 -11.54
C ALA A 172 10.33 -5.67 -12.59
N GLY A 173 9.57 -5.68 -13.69
CA GLY A 173 9.72 -6.63 -14.80
C GLY A 173 8.98 -7.98 -14.63
N LEU A 174 8.44 -8.29 -13.46
CA LEU A 174 7.80 -9.57 -13.19
C LEU A 174 6.50 -9.82 -13.97
N TRP A 175 5.84 -8.79 -14.49
CA TRP A 175 4.54 -8.90 -15.16
C TRP A 175 4.51 -9.88 -16.35
N LYS A 176 5.66 -10.15 -16.94
CA LYS A 176 5.82 -11.12 -18.05
C LYS A 176 5.74 -12.58 -17.58
N GLN A 177 5.89 -12.81 -16.27
CA GLN A 177 6.03 -14.14 -15.68
C GLN A 177 4.97 -14.48 -14.64
N ILE A 178 4.45 -13.48 -13.91
CA ILE A 178 3.44 -13.66 -12.86
C ILE A 178 2.05 -13.91 -13.45
N ALA A 179 1.22 -14.61 -12.69
CA ALA A 179 -0.20 -14.80 -13.03
C ALA A 179 -0.96 -13.47 -13.08
N PRO A 180 -2.04 -13.35 -13.86
CA PRO A 180 -2.93 -12.20 -13.83
C PRO A 180 -3.47 -11.98 -12.41
N GLN A 181 -3.53 -10.72 -11.99
CA GLN A 181 -4.04 -10.37 -10.68
C GLN A 181 -5.18 -9.36 -10.78
N ASP A 182 -6.26 -9.64 -10.06
CA ASP A 182 -7.34 -8.73 -9.75
C ASP A 182 -7.88 -7.90 -10.94
N PRO A 183 -8.68 -8.49 -11.85
CA PRO A 183 -9.23 -7.78 -13.02
C PRO A 183 -10.09 -6.56 -12.64
N TYR A 184 -10.58 -6.46 -11.41
CA TYR A 184 -11.32 -5.28 -10.94
C TYR A 184 -10.46 -4.01 -10.82
N LYS A 185 -9.13 -4.10 -10.77
CA LYS A 185 -8.23 -2.94 -10.78
C LYS A 185 -8.20 -2.23 -12.13
N SER A 186 -8.48 -2.96 -13.20
CA SER A 186 -8.57 -2.43 -14.56
C SER A 186 -9.86 -2.91 -15.21
N PRO A 187 -11.02 -2.45 -14.73
CA PRO A 187 -12.30 -2.93 -15.22
C PRO A 187 -12.48 -2.59 -16.69
N ILE A 188 -13.05 -3.54 -17.45
CA ILE A 188 -13.38 -3.37 -18.85
C ILE A 188 -14.91 -3.39 -18.97
N ASP A 189 -15.45 -2.25 -19.38
CA ASP A 189 -16.85 -2.08 -19.77
C ASP A 189 -16.88 -1.55 -21.20
N ALA A 190 -17.30 -2.37 -22.14
CA ALA A 190 -17.29 -2.03 -23.57
C ALA A 190 -18.10 -0.77 -23.86
N ALA A 191 -19.22 -0.55 -23.17
CA ALA A 191 -20.04 0.65 -23.36
C ALA A 191 -19.30 1.91 -22.91
N LEU A 192 -18.60 1.85 -21.78
CA LEU A 192 -17.78 2.96 -21.28
C LEU A 192 -16.55 3.22 -22.16
N VAL A 193 -15.92 2.16 -22.67
CA VAL A 193 -14.79 2.29 -23.61
C VAL A 193 -15.22 2.98 -24.91
N ILE A 194 -16.35 2.55 -25.52
CA ILE A 194 -16.91 3.16 -26.74
C ILE A 194 -17.27 4.63 -26.49
N ARG A 195 -17.99 4.90 -25.40
CA ARG A 195 -18.39 6.25 -25.04
C ARG A 195 -17.16 7.12 -24.78
N GLY A 196 -16.18 6.65 -24.01
CA GLY A 196 -14.95 7.39 -23.68
C GLY A 196 -14.01 7.61 -24.86
N ALA A 197 -14.28 7.00 -26.01
CA ALA A 197 -13.61 7.32 -27.27
C ALA A 197 -14.16 8.61 -27.92
N SER A 198 -15.34 9.09 -27.56
CA SER A 198 -16.00 10.26 -28.16
C SER A 198 -16.33 11.37 -27.17
N GLU A 199 -16.64 11.05 -25.95
CA GLU A 199 -17.07 12.00 -24.91
C GLU A 199 -16.40 11.74 -23.55
N ALA A 200 -16.47 12.71 -22.63
CA ALA A 200 -16.01 12.53 -21.26
C ALA A 200 -16.89 11.52 -20.52
N THR A 201 -16.27 10.57 -19.81
CA THR A 201 -16.96 9.58 -19.00
C THR A 201 -16.81 9.88 -17.50
N PRO A 202 -17.79 9.50 -16.65
CA PRO A 202 -17.69 9.68 -15.21
C PRO A 202 -16.60 8.78 -14.62
N PRO A 203 -16.09 9.08 -13.41
CA PRO A 203 -15.21 8.17 -12.68
C PRO A 203 -15.88 6.81 -12.45
N ILE A 204 -15.14 5.71 -12.63
CA ILE A 204 -15.62 4.35 -12.42
C ILE A 204 -14.63 3.52 -11.61
N GLY A 205 -15.08 2.35 -11.18
CA GLY A 205 -14.28 1.38 -10.43
C GLY A 205 -14.32 1.60 -8.92
N TYR A 206 -13.72 0.66 -8.17
CA TYR A 206 -13.76 0.70 -6.70
C TYR A 206 -12.98 1.88 -6.10
N ASN A 207 -12.03 2.45 -6.83
CA ASN A 207 -11.20 3.57 -6.40
C ASN A 207 -11.82 4.95 -6.71
N THR A 208 -13.13 5.03 -6.92
CA THR A 208 -13.82 6.29 -7.25
C THR A 208 -13.91 7.23 -6.06
N TYR A 209 -14.17 6.68 -4.87
CA TYR A 209 -14.20 7.41 -3.60
C TYR A 209 -13.34 6.70 -2.58
N TYR A 210 -12.75 7.48 -1.68
CA TYR A 210 -11.99 6.96 -0.55
C TYR A 210 -12.16 7.85 0.68
N VAL A 211 -11.89 7.26 1.83
CA VAL A 211 -11.94 7.94 3.13
C VAL A 211 -10.52 8.10 3.65
N TYR A 212 -10.25 9.22 4.31
CA TYR A 212 -8.96 9.45 4.95
C TYR A 212 -9.13 10.18 6.28
N PRO A 213 -8.46 9.73 7.37
CA PRO A 213 -8.48 10.40 8.66
C PRO A 213 -7.88 11.80 8.58
N ARG A 214 -8.56 12.80 9.14
CA ARG A 214 -8.10 14.20 9.07
C ARG A 214 -6.71 14.45 9.64
N GLN A 215 -6.35 13.68 10.68
CA GLN A 215 -5.06 13.78 11.36
C GLN A 215 -4.02 12.75 10.90
N GLY A 216 -4.26 12.05 9.78
CA GLY A 216 -3.37 11.03 9.25
C GLY A 216 -3.72 9.61 9.71
N LEU A 217 -3.10 8.61 9.04
CA LEU A 217 -3.33 7.20 9.38
C LEU A 217 -2.80 6.84 10.78
N ASN A 218 -1.74 7.51 11.24
CA ASN A 218 -1.22 7.31 12.60
C ASN A 218 -2.23 7.67 13.69
N ALA A 219 -3.16 8.61 13.45
CA ALA A 219 -4.22 8.92 14.41
C ALA A 219 -5.17 7.73 14.58
N LEU A 220 -5.55 7.06 13.50
CA LEU A 220 -6.35 5.83 13.54
C LEU A 220 -5.59 4.69 14.24
N ALA A 221 -4.32 4.47 13.84
CA ALA A 221 -3.49 3.42 14.44
C ALA A 221 -3.33 3.60 15.96
N ARG A 222 -3.06 4.83 16.42
CA ARG A 222 -2.93 5.14 17.84
C ARG A 222 -4.25 4.97 18.59
N ALA A 223 -5.36 5.44 18.03
CA ALA A 223 -6.67 5.27 18.65
C ALA A 223 -7.02 3.78 18.82
N MET A 224 -6.70 2.93 17.82
CA MET A 224 -6.84 1.49 17.96
C MET A 224 -5.89 0.91 19.02
N ALA A 225 -4.63 1.33 19.03
CA ALA A 225 -3.63 0.82 19.97
C ALA A 225 -3.98 1.15 21.44
N GLN A 226 -4.68 2.27 21.73
CA GLN A 226 -5.16 2.60 23.07
C GLN A 226 -6.13 1.56 23.66
N GLY A 227 -6.81 0.79 22.80
CA GLY A 227 -7.69 -0.31 23.22
C GLY A 227 -7.03 -1.69 23.18
N CYS A 228 -5.71 -1.76 23.02
CA CYS A 228 -4.93 -2.99 22.88
C CYS A 228 -3.81 -3.06 23.91
N ASP A 229 -3.43 -4.27 24.30
CA ASP A 229 -2.20 -4.54 25.04
C ASP A 229 -1.05 -4.72 24.02
N VAL A 230 -0.33 -3.62 23.69
CA VAL A 230 0.73 -3.63 22.67
C VAL A 230 2.12 -3.59 23.30
N HIS A 231 2.93 -4.59 22.98
CA HIS A 231 4.33 -4.70 23.36
C HIS A 231 5.23 -4.25 22.21
N TYR A 232 5.78 -3.06 22.29
CA TYR A 232 6.65 -2.47 21.26
C TYR A 232 8.11 -2.96 21.36
N GLY A 233 8.89 -2.78 20.28
CA GLY A 233 10.30 -3.19 20.19
C GLY A 233 10.48 -4.70 20.16
N LYS A 234 9.43 -5.46 19.85
CA LYS A 234 9.39 -6.92 19.84
C LYS A 234 9.48 -7.47 18.43
N ARG A 235 10.62 -7.28 17.77
CA ARG A 235 10.87 -7.86 16.44
C ARG A 235 11.07 -9.38 16.55
N VAL A 236 10.20 -10.12 15.89
CA VAL A 236 10.27 -11.59 15.83
C VAL A 236 11.49 -12.01 15.00
N THR A 237 12.30 -12.89 15.54
CA THR A 237 13.47 -13.49 14.85
C THR A 237 13.27 -14.98 14.58
N ARG A 238 12.53 -15.67 15.43
CA ARG A 238 12.26 -17.12 15.30
C ARG A 238 10.91 -17.49 15.94
N VAL A 239 10.23 -18.46 15.35
CA VAL A 239 9.05 -19.11 15.93
C VAL A 239 9.37 -20.60 16.12
N ASP A 240 9.36 -21.05 17.37
CA ASP A 240 9.61 -22.43 17.75
C ASP A 240 8.26 -23.14 17.98
N PHE A 241 7.90 -24.04 17.06
CA PHE A 241 6.66 -24.80 17.14
C PHE A 241 6.66 -25.88 18.21
N GLN A 242 7.84 -26.49 18.48
CA GLN A 242 7.96 -27.53 19.48
C GLN A 242 7.89 -26.96 20.91
N GLY A 243 8.65 -25.89 21.14
CA GLY A 243 8.64 -25.18 22.42
C GLY A 243 7.46 -24.26 22.62
N LYS A 244 6.63 -24.02 21.58
CA LYS A 244 5.56 -23.02 21.58
C LYS A 244 6.07 -21.65 22.05
N GLU A 245 7.20 -21.20 21.50
CA GLU A 245 7.86 -19.94 21.86
C GLU A 245 8.07 -19.05 20.62
N VAL A 246 7.87 -17.75 20.78
CA VAL A 246 8.30 -16.70 19.85
C VAL A 246 9.53 -16.04 20.47
N HIS A 247 10.62 -15.95 19.69
CA HIS A 247 11.86 -15.29 20.08
C HIS A 247 11.94 -13.91 19.46
N PHE A 248 12.34 -12.93 20.24
CA PHE A 248 12.49 -11.54 19.80
C PHE A 248 13.97 -11.15 19.72
N GLU A 249 14.25 -10.12 18.92
CA GLU A 249 15.60 -9.57 18.67
C GLU A 249 16.28 -9.07 19.95
N ASP A 250 15.50 -8.57 20.92
CA ASP A 250 16.00 -8.14 22.23
C ASP A 250 16.36 -9.28 23.20
N GLY A 251 16.31 -10.53 22.72
CA GLY A 251 16.59 -11.74 23.50
C GLY A 251 15.43 -12.23 24.37
N SER A 252 14.34 -11.49 24.47
CA SER A 252 13.15 -11.92 25.19
C SER A 252 12.34 -12.97 24.41
N ARG A 253 11.40 -13.64 25.09
CA ARG A 253 10.56 -14.68 24.50
C ARG A 253 9.13 -14.54 25.00
N ALA A 254 8.18 -14.98 24.17
CA ALA A 254 6.78 -15.13 24.54
C ALA A 254 6.32 -16.57 24.27
N ARG A 255 5.66 -17.18 25.26
CA ARG A 255 5.01 -18.50 25.10
C ARG A 255 3.62 -18.34 24.54
N TYR A 256 3.17 -19.31 23.75
CA TYR A 256 1.86 -19.31 23.16
C TYR A 256 1.22 -20.70 23.10
N THR A 257 -0.09 -20.77 23.05
CA THR A 257 -0.82 -21.97 22.62
C THR A 257 -1.20 -21.88 21.16
N SER A 258 -1.57 -20.69 20.68
CA SER A 258 -1.82 -20.39 19.27
C SER A 258 -1.33 -18.97 18.92
N LEU A 259 -1.05 -18.76 17.64
CA LEU A 259 -0.59 -17.47 17.12
C LEU A 259 -1.61 -16.89 16.13
N ILE A 260 -1.90 -15.60 16.24
CA ILE A 260 -2.47 -14.81 15.16
C ILE A 260 -1.31 -14.00 14.55
N SER A 261 -0.91 -14.32 13.32
CA SER A 261 0.19 -13.61 12.67
C SER A 261 -0.29 -12.72 11.55
N THR A 262 0.14 -11.45 11.58
CA THR A 262 -0.06 -10.49 10.47
C THR A 262 1.23 -10.22 9.71
N LEU A 263 2.31 -10.93 10.06
CA LEU A 263 3.61 -10.83 9.40
C LEU A 263 3.54 -11.38 7.97
N PRO A 264 4.39 -10.90 7.04
CA PRO A 264 4.42 -11.42 5.68
C PRO A 264 4.64 -12.94 5.64
N LEU A 265 3.88 -13.65 4.79
CA LEU A 265 3.87 -15.12 4.73
C LEU A 265 5.26 -15.72 4.48
N ASN A 266 6.04 -15.14 3.55
CA ASN A 266 7.40 -15.57 3.28
C ASN A 266 8.31 -15.43 4.51
N ARG A 267 8.21 -14.29 5.22
CA ARG A 267 8.97 -14.04 6.44
C ARG A 267 8.57 -15.00 7.56
N MET A 268 7.27 -15.28 7.68
CA MET A 268 6.78 -16.24 8.66
C MET A 268 7.34 -17.64 8.42
N ILE A 269 7.35 -18.12 7.16
CA ILE A 269 7.95 -19.41 6.81
C ILE A 269 9.45 -19.42 7.13
N GLU A 270 10.19 -18.36 6.79
CA GLU A 270 11.61 -18.22 7.13
C GLU A 270 11.87 -18.32 8.64
N MET A 271 11.09 -17.59 9.46
CA MET A 271 11.24 -17.56 10.93
C MET A 271 10.92 -18.90 11.60
N THR A 272 10.11 -19.74 10.97
CA THR A 272 9.79 -21.08 11.49
C THR A 272 10.81 -22.14 11.09
N GLY A 273 11.65 -21.86 10.09
CA GLY A 273 12.56 -22.82 9.49
C GLY A 273 11.89 -23.93 8.67
N LEU A 274 10.59 -23.79 8.38
CA LEU A 274 9.86 -24.75 7.53
C LEU A 274 10.40 -24.72 6.09
N ARG A 275 10.49 -25.89 5.50
CA ARG A 275 10.79 -26.07 4.08
C ARG A 275 9.55 -26.57 3.37
N LEU A 276 9.13 -25.85 2.33
CA LEU A 276 8.06 -26.25 1.44
C LEU A 276 8.68 -26.81 0.15
N GLU A 277 8.00 -27.75 -0.48
CA GLU A 277 8.44 -28.35 -1.75
C GLU A 277 8.36 -27.33 -2.90
N GLU A 278 7.36 -26.46 -2.86
CA GLU A 278 7.14 -25.45 -3.87
C GLU A 278 7.98 -24.19 -3.62
N ALA A 279 8.52 -23.62 -4.70
CA ALA A 279 9.23 -22.34 -4.65
C ALA A 279 8.27 -21.21 -4.19
N PRO A 280 8.76 -20.27 -3.38
CA PRO A 280 7.96 -19.15 -2.92
C PRO A 280 7.37 -18.32 -4.07
N ASP A 281 6.15 -17.89 -3.89
CA ASP A 281 5.53 -16.90 -4.77
C ASP A 281 6.29 -15.56 -4.69
N PRO A 282 6.43 -14.83 -5.80
CA PRO A 282 7.24 -13.63 -5.87
C PRO A 282 6.53 -12.44 -5.23
N TYR A 283 7.32 -11.45 -4.89
CA TYR A 283 6.83 -10.15 -4.41
C TYR A 283 7.68 -9.02 -4.96
N THR A 284 7.19 -7.81 -4.87
CA THR A 284 7.99 -6.60 -5.09
C THR A 284 8.10 -5.81 -3.81
N SER A 285 9.30 -5.29 -3.59
CA SER A 285 9.58 -4.25 -2.62
C SER A 285 9.35 -2.88 -3.25
N VAL A 286 9.11 -1.85 -2.46
CA VAL A 286 8.93 -0.49 -2.96
C VAL A 286 9.79 0.48 -2.17
N LEU A 287 10.55 1.30 -2.88
CA LEU A 287 11.15 2.51 -2.33
C LEU A 287 10.16 3.66 -2.49
N VAL A 288 9.61 4.11 -1.37
CA VAL A 288 8.77 5.30 -1.28
C VAL A 288 9.69 6.50 -1.05
N LEU A 289 9.61 7.49 -1.91
CA LEU A 289 10.32 8.75 -1.73
C LEU A 289 9.30 9.85 -1.40
N ASN A 290 9.30 10.32 -0.16
CA ASN A 290 8.47 11.43 0.28
C ASN A 290 9.21 12.75 0.07
N ILE A 291 8.55 13.71 -0.60
CA ILE A 291 9.15 15.00 -0.98
C ILE A 291 8.25 16.14 -0.51
N GLY A 292 8.80 17.06 0.27
CA GLY A 292 8.25 18.38 0.52
C GLY A 292 8.99 19.43 -0.32
N ALA A 293 8.26 20.26 -1.06
CA ALA A 293 8.89 21.18 -2.00
C ALA A 293 8.07 22.45 -2.20
N THR A 294 8.70 23.51 -2.74
CA THR A 294 7.98 24.63 -3.35
C THR A 294 7.29 24.16 -4.62
N ARG A 295 6.03 24.58 -4.79
CA ARG A 295 5.16 24.13 -5.88
C ARG A 295 5.61 24.74 -7.21
N GLY A 296 5.83 23.90 -8.22
CA GLY A 296 6.15 24.33 -9.58
C GLY A 296 4.90 24.73 -10.38
N VAL A 297 5.10 25.53 -11.40
CA VAL A 297 4.03 26.13 -12.22
C VAL A 297 3.20 25.13 -13.03
N LYS A 298 3.71 23.90 -13.26
CA LYS A 298 3.01 22.80 -13.94
C LYS A 298 2.61 21.67 -13.00
N CYS A 299 2.70 21.87 -11.68
CA CYS A 299 2.28 20.85 -10.72
C CYS A 299 0.78 20.55 -10.92
N PRO A 300 0.41 19.29 -11.20
CA PRO A 300 -1.00 18.95 -11.46
C PRO A 300 -1.86 19.07 -10.20
N ASN A 301 -3.18 19.06 -10.41
CA ASN A 301 -4.16 19.02 -9.33
C ASN A 301 -4.68 17.61 -9.02
N ASP A 302 -4.12 16.60 -9.70
CA ASP A 302 -4.44 15.20 -9.43
C ASP A 302 -4.02 14.81 -8.00
N HIS A 303 -4.75 13.85 -7.42
CA HIS A 303 -4.33 13.21 -6.16
C HIS A 303 -3.13 12.30 -6.40
N TRP A 304 -3.07 11.65 -7.58
CA TRP A 304 -1.90 10.93 -8.09
C TRP A 304 -1.97 10.76 -9.61
N ILE A 305 -0.81 10.56 -10.20
CA ILE A 305 -0.66 10.20 -11.59
C ILE A 305 0.09 8.89 -11.74
N TYR A 306 -0.32 8.11 -12.75
CA TYR A 306 0.38 6.92 -13.21
C TYR A 306 1.25 7.26 -14.42
N LEU A 307 2.41 6.62 -14.52
CA LEU A 307 3.39 6.89 -15.55
C LEU A 307 3.70 5.62 -16.36
N PRO A 308 3.62 5.66 -17.69
CA PRO A 308 4.13 4.56 -18.51
C PRO A 308 5.65 4.44 -18.44
N GLY A 309 6.34 5.49 -17.96
CA GLY A 309 7.76 5.46 -17.73
C GLY A 309 8.26 6.82 -17.23
N SER A 310 9.26 6.77 -16.36
CA SER A 310 10.09 7.90 -15.96
C SER A 310 11.56 7.53 -16.18
N ARG A 311 12.42 8.53 -16.36
CA ARG A 311 13.87 8.28 -16.51
C ARG A 311 14.47 7.76 -15.21
N ALA A 312 13.96 8.20 -14.07
CA ALA A 312 14.36 7.72 -12.75
C ALA A 312 13.75 6.35 -12.39
N GLY A 313 12.81 5.81 -13.17
CA GLY A 313 12.27 4.46 -13.00
C GLY A 313 11.10 4.34 -12.01
N PHE A 314 10.46 5.43 -11.60
CA PHE A 314 9.25 5.38 -10.80
C PHE A 314 7.98 5.23 -11.68
N HIS A 315 6.94 4.62 -11.14
CA HIS A 315 5.69 4.32 -11.84
C HIS A 315 4.50 5.16 -11.38
N ARG A 316 4.61 5.83 -10.22
CA ARG A 316 3.54 6.64 -9.63
C ARG A 316 4.10 7.87 -8.92
N VAL A 317 3.42 8.99 -9.10
CA VAL A 317 3.61 10.22 -8.32
C VAL A 317 2.27 10.57 -7.68
N GLY A 318 2.23 10.72 -6.38
CA GLY A 318 1.07 11.17 -5.67
C GLY A 318 1.28 12.51 -4.98
N PHE A 319 0.23 13.28 -4.86
CA PHE A 319 0.25 14.64 -4.32
C PHE A 319 -0.63 14.69 -3.08
N TYR A 320 -0.05 14.43 -1.92
CA TYR A 320 -0.78 14.45 -0.64
C TYR A 320 -1.52 15.77 -0.42
N SER A 321 -0.87 16.89 -0.72
CA SER A 321 -1.42 18.23 -0.52
C SER A 321 -2.59 18.57 -1.44
N ASN A 322 -2.74 17.87 -2.58
CA ASN A 322 -3.92 18.01 -3.43
C ASN A 322 -5.13 17.25 -2.86
N VAL A 323 -4.88 16.22 -2.04
CA VAL A 323 -5.94 15.53 -1.29
C VAL A 323 -6.39 16.40 -0.11
N ASP A 324 -5.44 16.86 0.72
CA ASP A 324 -5.74 17.72 1.85
C ASP A 324 -4.58 18.64 2.19
N VAL A 325 -4.86 19.93 2.35
CA VAL A 325 -3.83 20.93 2.68
C VAL A 325 -3.16 20.72 4.03
N SER A 326 -3.73 19.88 4.89
CA SER A 326 -3.12 19.52 6.19
C SER A 326 -1.81 18.74 6.06
N PHE A 327 -1.46 18.27 4.87
CA PHE A 327 -0.15 17.69 4.57
C PHE A 327 0.97 18.74 4.41
N LEU A 328 0.61 20.04 4.36
CA LEU A 328 1.56 21.15 4.22
C LEU A 328 1.87 21.81 5.58
N PRO A 329 3.02 22.47 5.68
CA PRO A 329 3.31 23.43 6.76
C PRO A 329 2.17 24.44 6.91
N SER A 330 1.84 24.81 8.16
CA SER A 330 0.69 25.66 8.48
C SER A 330 0.70 27.00 7.71
N SER A 331 1.87 27.61 7.58
CA SER A 331 2.06 28.86 6.82
C SER A 331 1.74 28.76 5.32
N SER A 332 1.76 27.55 4.75
CA SER A 332 1.56 27.32 3.31
C SER A 332 0.15 26.90 2.93
N ARG A 333 -0.69 26.52 3.90
CA ARG A 333 -2.03 25.95 3.64
C ARG A 333 -2.98 26.90 2.89
N ALA A 334 -2.85 28.20 3.12
CA ALA A 334 -3.67 29.22 2.46
C ALA A 334 -3.14 29.64 1.08
N TRP A 335 -1.84 29.48 0.82
CA TRP A 335 -1.18 30.06 -0.36
C TRP A 335 -0.90 29.06 -1.48
N ASN A 336 -1.00 27.76 -1.19
CA ASN A 336 -0.71 26.68 -2.14
C ASN A 336 0.67 26.83 -2.85
N ASN A 337 1.63 27.41 -2.14
CA ASN A 337 3.00 27.69 -2.64
C ASN A 337 3.96 26.52 -2.40
N ARG A 338 3.51 25.48 -1.70
CA ARG A 338 4.23 24.24 -1.44
C ARG A 338 3.43 23.04 -1.87
N VAL A 339 4.10 21.91 -2.03
CA VAL A 339 3.51 20.62 -2.36
C VAL A 339 4.13 19.52 -1.53
N SER A 340 3.33 18.56 -1.10
CA SER A 340 3.75 17.33 -0.44
C SER A 340 3.46 16.16 -1.37
N ILE A 341 4.51 15.38 -1.72
CA ILE A 341 4.51 14.38 -2.80
C ILE A 341 5.00 13.04 -2.25
N TYR A 342 4.50 11.94 -2.78
CA TYR A 342 5.13 10.63 -2.68
C TYR A 342 5.41 10.06 -4.06
N ILE A 343 6.52 9.35 -4.18
CA ILE A 343 6.98 8.69 -5.40
C ILE A 343 7.17 7.21 -5.08
N GLU A 344 6.83 6.33 -6.02
CA GLU A 344 6.99 4.89 -5.82
C GLU A 344 7.82 4.27 -6.95
N ARG A 345 8.88 3.58 -6.54
CA ARG A 345 9.70 2.72 -7.41
C ARG A 345 9.72 1.30 -6.86
N ALA A 346 9.38 0.34 -7.70
CA ALA A 346 9.40 -1.07 -7.33
C ALA A 346 10.75 -1.73 -7.63
N TYR A 347 11.07 -2.74 -6.82
CA TYR A 347 12.22 -3.62 -6.94
C TYR A 347 11.76 -5.08 -6.82
N VAL A 348 12.44 -5.99 -7.44
CA VAL A 348 12.20 -7.43 -7.22
C VAL A 348 12.44 -7.76 -5.75
N GLY A 349 11.58 -8.54 -5.14
CA GLY A 349 11.68 -8.89 -3.73
C GLY A 349 13.04 -9.49 -3.37
N GLY A 350 13.63 -9.01 -2.27
CA GLY A 350 14.97 -9.37 -1.83
C GLY A 350 16.12 -8.54 -2.43
N GLN A 351 15.85 -7.70 -3.44
CA GLN A 351 16.85 -6.79 -4.02
C GLN A 351 16.80 -5.43 -3.29
N VAL A 352 17.55 -5.31 -2.21
CA VAL A 352 17.64 -4.06 -1.45
C VAL A 352 18.68 -3.15 -2.08
N PRO A 353 18.32 -1.91 -2.50
CA PRO A 353 19.29 -0.96 -3.05
C PRO A 353 20.27 -0.51 -1.96
N SER A 354 21.51 -0.23 -2.36
CA SER A 354 22.49 0.39 -1.49
C SER A 354 22.13 1.86 -1.17
N ASP A 355 22.69 2.41 -0.10
CA ASP A 355 22.49 3.82 0.27
C ASP A 355 22.89 4.76 -0.87
N GLN A 356 23.94 4.44 -1.63
CA GLN A 356 24.36 5.21 -2.79
C GLN A 356 23.30 5.17 -3.90
N GLU A 357 22.75 4.01 -4.23
CA GLU A 357 21.69 3.87 -5.24
C GLU A 357 20.43 4.64 -4.82
N VAL A 358 20.09 4.64 -3.52
CA VAL A 358 18.97 5.41 -2.97
C VAL A 358 19.21 6.91 -3.11
N GLN A 359 20.43 7.40 -2.86
CA GLN A 359 20.80 8.80 -3.02
C GLN A 359 20.76 9.22 -4.49
N GLU A 360 21.34 8.44 -5.39
CA GLU A 360 21.35 8.69 -6.84
C GLU A 360 19.91 8.72 -7.40
N TYR A 361 19.08 7.74 -7.00
CA TYR A 361 17.67 7.71 -7.36
C TYR A 361 16.91 8.94 -6.85
N SER A 362 17.13 9.34 -5.60
CA SER A 362 16.48 10.50 -5.00
C SER A 362 16.84 11.78 -5.75
N ALA A 363 18.11 11.98 -6.06
CA ALA A 363 18.59 13.13 -6.84
C ALA A 363 18.02 13.14 -8.27
N ALA A 364 18.01 11.98 -8.95
CA ALA A 364 17.45 11.84 -10.29
C ALA A 364 15.95 12.15 -10.32
N THR A 365 15.22 11.68 -9.30
CA THR A 365 13.77 11.92 -9.14
C THR A 365 13.46 13.40 -8.95
N VAL A 366 14.17 14.07 -8.02
CA VAL A 366 14.02 15.52 -7.80
C VAL A 366 14.27 16.30 -9.08
N LYS A 367 15.37 15.98 -9.80
CA LYS A 367 15.72 16.62 -11.07
C LYS A 367 14.62 16.42 -12.12
N GLU A 368 14.06 15.21 -12.26
CA GLU A 368 13.01 14.92 -13.22
C GLU A 368 11.71 15.70 -12.90
N LEU A 369 11.32 15.79 -11.62
CA LEU A 369 10.16 16.59 -11.19
C LEU A 369 10.37 18.10 -11.45
N GLN A 370 11.60 18.60 -11.28
CA GLN A 370 11.96 19.99 -11.61
C GLN A 370 11.88 20.26 -13.12
N GLU A 371 12.37 19.35 -13.95
CA GLU A 371 12.28 19.44 -15.41
C GLU A 371 10.82 19.43 -15.89
N TRP A 372 9.94 18.65 -15.23
CA TRP A 372 8.49 18.69 -15.48
C TRP A 372 7.83 19.96 -14.93
N LYS A 373 8.56 20.76 -14.15
CA LYS A 373 8.04 21.94 -13.44
C LYS A 373 6.92 21.62 -12.45
N PHE A 374 6.95 20.43 -11.86
CA PHE A 374 6.04 20.04 -10.77
C PHE A 374 6.50 20.63 -9.44
N ILE A 375 7.80 20.74 -9.25
CA ILE A 375 8.44 21.39 -8.11
C ILE A 375 9.50 22.40 -8.59
N GLU A 376 9.80 23.41 -7.77
CA GLU A 376 10.90 24.32 -7.98
C GLU A 376 12.11 23.92 -7.13
N LYS A 377 11.94 23.86 -5.82
CA LYS A 377 13.00 23.52 -4.86
C LYS A 377 12.49 22.46 -3.90
N ALA A 378 13.19 21.33 -3.79
CA ALA A 378 12.96 20.35 -2.74
C ALA A 378 13.44 20.88 -1.38
N GLU A 379 12.61 20.78 -0.37
CA GLU A 379 12.88 21.17 1.02
C GLU A 379 13.06 19.96 1.92
N VAL A 380 12.41 18.85 1.58
CA VAL A 380 12.52 17.53 2.22
C VAL A 380 12.59 16.48 1.13
N VAL A 381 13.51 15.54 1.27
CA VAL A 381 13.61 14.32 0.44
C VAL A 381 13.89 13.15 1.37
N ASP A 382 12.90 12.27 1.55
CA ASP A 382 12.96 11.27 2.59
C ASP A 382 12.56 9.87 2.06
N PRO A 383 13.54 8.96 1.86
CA PRO A 383 13.29 7.62 1.36
C PRO A 383 12.81 6.68 2.48
N THR A 384 11.88 5.79 2.14
CA THR A 384 11.41 4.70 3.00
C THR A 384 11.36 3.40 2.21
N TRP A 385 12.04 2.37 2.69
CA TRP A 385 12.00 1.04 2.11
C TRP A 385 10.85 0.22 2.67
N ILE A 386 10.03 -0.34 1.78
CA ILE A 386 8.95 -1.28 2.09
C ILE A 386 9.36 -2.65 1.55
N ASP A 387 9.77 -3.54 2.43
CA ASP A 387 10.32 -4.85 2.07
C ASP A 387 9.31 -5.69 1.28
N VAL A 388 8.13 -5.96 1.83
CA VAL A 388 7.05 -6.65 1.12
C VAL A 388 5.94 -5.67 0.82
N ALA A 389 5.88 -5.16 -0.42
CA ALA A 389 4.89 -4.15 -0.83
C ALA A 389 3.74 -4.74 -1.64
N TYR A 390 4.04 -5.50 -2.68
CA TYR A 390 3.06 -6.20 -3.50
C TYR A 390 3.40 -7.68 -3.63
N THR A 391 2.40 -8.50 -3.37
CA THR A 391 2.51 -9.96 -3.42
C THR A 391 1.94 -10.45 -4.75
N TRP A 392 2.64 -11.35 -5.41
CA TRP A 392 2.28 -11.91 -6.70
C TRP A 392 2.18 -13.43 -6.60
N SER A 393 1.75 -14.10 -7.66
CA SER A 393 1.77 -15.56 -7.76
C SER A 393 2.35 -16.00 -9.09
N TRP A 394 3.12 -17.10 -9.09
CA TRP A 394 3.48 -17.77 -10.32
C TRP A 394 2.24 -18.44 -10.96
N PRO A 395 2.16 -18.57 -12.27
CA PRO A 395 1.09 -19.32 -12.92
C PRO A 395 0.98 -20.75 -12.37
N GLY A 396 -0.17 -21.08 -11.79
CA GLY A 396 -0.43 -22.41 -11.23
C GLY A 396 0.22 -22.69 -9.88
N SER A 397 0.83 -21.71 -9.23
CA SER A 397 1.47 -21.88 -7.91
C SER A 397 0.48 -22.36 -6.85
N ARG A 398 0.94 -23.30 -6.01
CA ARG A 398 0.26 -23.78 -4.80
C ARG A 398 0.99 -23.35 -3.52
N TRP A 399 2.13 -22.67 -3.64
CA TRP A 399 2.95 -22.28 -2.50
C TRP A 399 2.15 -21.58 -1.39
N ARG A 400 1.35 -20.57 -1.74
CA ARG A 400 0.53 -19.86 -0.78
C ARG A 400 -0.39 -20.79 0.03
N SER A 401 -1.10 -21.68 -0.67
CA SER A 401 -2.03 -22.60 -0.02
C SER A 401 -1.31 -23.66 0.81
N ALA A 402 -0.16 -24.12 0.39
CA ALA A 402 0.69 -25.04 1.13
C ALA A 402 1.24 -24.37 2.39
N ALA A 403 1.79 -23.17 2.28
CA ALA A 403 2.31 -22.40 3.41
C ALA A 403 1.24 -22.13 4.48
N LEU A 404 0.05 -21.68 4.06
CA LEU A 404 -1.06 -21.43 5.00
C LEU A 404 -1.50 -22.69 5.73
N ARG A 405 -1.66 -23.82 5.02
CA ARG A 405 -2.05 -25.10 5.65
C ARG A 405 -1.03 -25.62 6.66
N VAL A 406 0.28 -25.52 6.32
CA VAL A 406 1.32 -25.98 7.23
C VAL A 406 1.37 -25.11 8.50
N LEU A 407 1.24 -23.79 8.36
CA LEU A 407 1.19 -22.88 9.51
C LEU A 407 -0.06 -23.15 10.38
N GLU A 408 -1.21 -23.35 9.77
CA GLU A 408 -2.45 -23.69 10.46
C GLU A 408 -2.34 -25.01 11.24
N ALA A 409 -1.68 -26.02 10.68
CA ALA A 409 -1.41 -27.28 11.37
C ALA A 409 -0.49 -27.14 12.61
N HIS A 410 0.20 -26.01 12.75
CA HIS A 410 1.02 -25.64 13.91
C HIS A 410 0.36 -24.57 14.82
N ASP A 411 -0.96 -24.39 14.73
CA ASP A 411 -1.75 -23.40 15.49
C ASP A 411 -1.37 -21.94 15.18
N VAL A 412 -0.97 -21.65 13.94
CA VAL A 412 -0.68 -20.32 13.46
C VAL A 412 -1.74 -19.88 12.46
N GLN A 413 -2.58 -18.93 12.86
CA GLN A 413 -3.59 -18.30 11.99
C GLN A 413 -3.01 -17.06 11.31
N MET A 414 -2.86 -17.13 9.98
CA MET A 414 -2.37 -16.02 9.15
C MET A 414 -3.51 -15.09 8.75
N VAL A 415 -3.43 -13.79 9.09
CA VAL A 415 -4.53 -12.82 8.89
C VAL A 415 -4.01 -11.52 8.28
N GLY A 416 -4.76 -10.97 7.33
CA GLY A 416 -4.47 -9.71 6.67
C GLY A 416 -3.66 -9.86 5.38
N ARG A 417 -3.40 -8.73 4.74
CA ARG A 417 -2.87 -8.62 3.38
C ARG A 417 -1.61 -9.44 3.12
N TYR A 418 -0.58 -9.19 3.91
CA TYR A 418 0.75 -9.80 3.71
C TYR A 418 0.82 -11.22 4.26
N ALA A 419 0.15 -11.47 5.36
CA ALA A 419 0.10 -12.77 5.99
C ALA A 419 -0.66 -13.80 5.13
N ARG A 420 -1.70 -13.39 4.43
CA ARG A 420 -2.47 -14.25 3.51
C ARG A 420 -1.97 -14.18 2.06
N TRP A 421 -0.99 -13.35 1.77
CA TRP A 421 -0.42 -13.15 0.44
C TRP A 421 -1.49 -12.77 -0.60
N VAL A 422 -2.33 -11.79 -0.26
CA VAL A 422 -3.43 -11.30 -1.10
C VAL A 422 -3.41 -9.79 -1.20
N PHE A 423 -4.00 -9.25 -2.28
CA PHE A 423 -4.28 -7.83 -2.34
C PHE A 423 -5.51 -7.50 -1.50
N GLN A 424 -5.36 -6.55 -0.56
CA GLN A 424 -6.41 -6.18 0.39
C GLN A 424 -6.27 -4.72 0.80
N GLY A 425 -7.40 -4.02 0.96
CA GLY A 425 -7.45 -2.64 1.43
C GLY A 425 -7.38 -2.55 2.96
N ILE A 426 -7.25 -1.30 3.46
CA ILE A 426 -7.19 -1.02 4.91
C ILE A 426 -8.49 -1.45 5.61
N ALA A 427 -9.65 -1.09 5.03
CA ALA A 427 -10.96 -1.44 5.61
C ALA A 427 -11.16 -2.95 5.71
N ASP A 428 -10.77 -3.71 4.68
CA ASP A 428 -10.83 -5.18 4.70
C ASP A 428 -9.86 -5.76 5.72
N SER A 429 -8.66 -5.18 5.84
CA SER A 429 -7.66 -5.60 6.82
C SER A 429 -8.15 -5.41 8.26
N ILE A 430 -8.84 -4.31 8.54
CA ILE A 430 -9.49 -4.04 9.84
C ILE A 430 -10.62 -5.04 10.06
N ARG A 431 -11.49 -5.27 9.06
CA ARG A 431 -12.59 -6.25 9.16
C ARG A 431 -12.08 -7.63 9.53
N ASP A 432 -11.09 -8.13 8.82
CA ASP A 432 -10.53 -9.46 9.03
C ASP A 432 -9.91 -9.59 10.43
N GLY A 433 -9.21 -8.54 10.89
CA GLY A 433 -8.68 -8.49 12.25
C GLY A 433 -9.79 -8.53 13.31
N LEU A 434 -10.85 -7.73 13.16
CA LEU A 434 -11.99 -7.73 14.07
C LEU A 434 -12.68 -9.12 14.13
N TYR A 435 -12.86 -9.78 12.98
CA TYR A 435 -13.45 -11.11 12.93
C TYR A 435 -12.63 -12.16 13.68
N VAL A 436 -11.32 -12.19 13.41
CA VAL A 436 -10.42 -13.15 14.08
C VAL A 436 -10.33 -12.87 15.57
N GLY A 437 -10.26 -11.61 15.97
CA GLY A 437 -10.25 -11.23 17.38
C GLY A 437 -11.53 -11.61 18.12
N ALA A 438 -12.70 -11.34 17.51
CA ALA A 438 -13.99 -11.71 18.08
C ALA A 438 -14.17 -13.22 18.21
N SER A 439 -13.77 -14.00 17.19
CA SER A 439 -13.84 -15.47 17.23
C SER A 439 -12.99 -16.04 18.36
N ASN A 440 -11.78 -15.52 18.57
CA ASN A 440 -10.91 -15.95 19.67
C ASN A 440 -11.45 -15.56 21.05
N ARG A 441 -12.20 -14.47 21.17
CA ARG A 441 -12.87 -14.09 22.42
C ARG A 441 -14.01 -15.04 22.77
N LEU A 442 -14.85 -15.40 21.79
CA LEU A 442 -15.99 -16.30 21.98
C LEU A 442 -15.56 -17.72 22.39
N SER A 443 -14.49 -18.26 21.76
CA SER A 443 -13.96 -19.58 22.10
C SER A 443 -13.37 -19.70 23.51
N ARG A 444 -13.08 -18.56 24.18
CA ARG A 444 -12.64 -18.52 25.59
C ARG A 444 -13.78 -18.44 26.59
N SER A 445 -14.95 -18.04 26.12
CA SER A 445 -16.14 -17.87 26.96
C SER A 445 -17.02 -19.14 27.01
N CYS A 446 -16.68 -20.14 26.20
CA CYS A 446 -17.27 -21.50 26.21
C CYS A 446 -16.35 -22.50 26.90
#